data_8aea6acc653c14ad1389ac1f35db2081
#
_entry.id   8aea6acc653c14ad1389ac1f35db2081
#
_cell.length_a   1.000
_cell.length_b   1.000
_cell.length_c   1.000
_cell.angle_alpha   90.00
_cell.angle_beta   90.00
_cell.angle_gamma   90.00
#
_symmetry.space_group_name_H-M   'P 1'
#
loop_
_entity.id
_entity.type
_entity.pdbx_description
1 polymer ?
#
loop_
_entity_poly.entity_id
_entity_poly.type
_entity_poly.pdbx_seq_one_letter_code
_entity_poly.pdbx_strand_id
1 'polypeptide(L)'
;MREVEYESYGCPLEDYQLTRADHRQQKQWEDIRHWVEKHAAEEEAEERADPVLAADRRAVVEKVLNMLHSCKTPEHDIMRWRVRLYCGHIVETRRHRENGKPTLHGSSSEQCSECGKDPSGIVAFEPIGLAGKPPSPPKPAASPPPKKPTRAELEQRVAVLERENERLRSRGSEG
;
A
#
# COMPACT_ATOMS: atom_id res chain seq x y z
N MET A 1 12.83 -5.38 0.01
CA MET A 1 11.76 -5.92 -0.84
C MET A 1 11.02 -6.95 -0.01
N ARG A 2 9.74 -6.78 0.29
CA ARG A 2 8.94 -7.87 0.85
C ARG A 2 8.74 -8.88 -0.28
N GLU A 3 9.04 -10.14 -0.02
CA GLU A 3 8.63 -11.24 -0.88
C GLU A 3 7.10 -11.19 -0.99
N VAL A 4 6.61 -11.09 -2.21
CA VAL A 4 5.18 -11.11 -2.48
C VAL A 4 4.82 -12.58 -2.61
N GLU A 5 4.06 -13.10 -1.65
CA GLU A 5 3.50 -14.44 -1.74
C GLU A 5 2.48 -14.50 -2.87
N TYR A 6 2.72 -15.40 -3.83
CA TYR A 6 1.75 -15.72 -4.87
C TYR A 6 0.69 -16.63 -4.27
N GLU A 7 -0.57 -16.19 -4.18
CA GLU A 7 -1.68 -17.06 -3.77
C GLU A 7 -2.05 -18.12 -4.83
N SER A 8 -1.31 -18.14 -5.94
CA SER A 8 -1.49 -19.15 -7.00
C SER A 8 -0.69 -20.44 -6.77
N TYR A 9 -0.14 -20.67 -5.59
CA TYR A 9 0.74 -21.82 -5.30
C TYR A 9 1.87 -22.01 -6.30
N GLY A 10 2.40 -20.92 -6.86
CA GLY A 10 3.47 -20.95 -7.86
C GLY A 10 3.04 -21.28 -9.29
N CYS A 11 1.73 -21.41 -9.56
CA CYS A 11 1.23 -21.54 -10.93
C CYS A 11 1.10 -20.17 -11.60
N PRO A 12 1.38 -20.04 -12.93
CA PRO A 12 1.02 -18.86 -13.68
C PRO A 12 -0.47 -18.54 -13.57
N LEU A 13 -0.82 -17.25 -13.61
CA LEU A 13 -2.23 -16.85 -13.50
C LEU A 13 -3.13 -17.51 -14.56
N GLU A 14 -2.56 -17.73 -15.76
CA GLU A 14 -3.24 -18.34 -16.90
C GLU A 14 -3.61 -19.80 -16.65
N ASP A 15 -2.79 -20.51 -15.87
CA ASP A 15 -2.93 -21.95 -15.61
C ASP A 15 -3.68 -22.23 -14.30
N TYR A 16 -4.04 -21.20 -13.53
CA TYR A 16 -4.73 -21.39 -12.25
C TYR A 16 -6.09 -22.07 -12.44
N GLN A 17 -6.32 -23.14 -11.69
CA GLN A 17 -7.57 -23.87 -11.69
C GLN A 17 -8.39 -23.54 -10.45
N LEU A 18 -9.68 -23.22 -10.67
CA LEU A 18 -10.59 -22.89 -9.58
C LEU A 18 -10.72 -24.03 -8.58
N THR A 19 -10.60 -23.71 -7.32
CA THR A 19 -10.75 -24.64 -6.20
C THR A 19 -12.19 -24.64 -5.67
N ARG A 20 -12.52 -25.62 -4.83
CA ARG A 20 -13.80 -25.63 -4.10
C ARG A 20 -13.94 -24.44 -3.14
N ALA A 21 -12.82 -23.86 -2.68
CA ALA A 21 -12.82 -22.67 -1.84
C ALA A 21 -13.26 -21.45 -2.65
N ASP A 22 -12.72 -21.29 -3.88
CA ASP A 22 -13.09 -20.18 -4.77
C ASP A 22 -14.57 -20.20 -5.12
N HIS A 23 -15.11 -21.38 -5.41
CA HIS A 23 -16.55 -21.53 -5.68
C HIS A 23 -17.42 -21.12 -4.47
N ARG A 24 -17.02 -21.50 -3.25
CA ARG A 24 -17.74 -21.11 -2.04
C ARG A 24 -17.64 -19.61 -1.78
N GLN A 25 -16.47 -19.05 -1.98
CA GLN A 25 -16.23 -17.62 -1.79
C GLN A 25 -16.99 -16.79 -2.82
N GLN A 26 -16.97 -17.20 -4.09
CA GLN A 26 -17.76 -16.55 -5.14
C GLN A 26 -19.24 -16.53 -4.82
N LYS A 27 -19.80 -17.66 -4.38
CA LYS A 27 -21.21 -17.73 -3.94
C LYS A 27 -21.48 -16.76 -2.80
N GLN A 28 -20.60 -16.68 -1.82
CA GLN A 28 -20.75 -15.74 -0.70
C GLN A 28 -20.77 -14.28 -1.20
N TRP A 29 -19.95 -13.91 -2.19
CA TRP A 29 -19.98 -12.57 -2.77
C TRP A 29 -21.28 -12.29 -3.54
N GLU A 30 -21.77 -13.26 -4.27
CA GLU A 30 -23.06 -13.16 -4.97
C GLU A 30 -24.22 -12.99 -3.97
N ASP A 31 -24.22 -13.74 -2.88
CA ASP A 31 -25.22 -13.62 -1.81
C ASP A 31 -25.17 -12.23 -1.14
N ILE A 32 -23.96 -11.72 -0.85
CA ILE A 32 -23.76 -10.37 -0.30
C ILE A 32 -24.26 -9.30 -1.29
N ARG A 33 -23.93 -9.43 -2.58
CA ARG A 33 -24.40 -8.49 -3.62
C ARG A 33 -25.92 -8.47 -3.67
N HIS A 34 -26.55 -9.62 -3.71
CA HIS A 34 -28.01 -9.72 -3.72
C HIS A 34 -28.64 -9.06 -2.49
N TRP A 35 -28.03 -9.27 -1.33
CA TRP A 35 -28.48 -8.62 -0.09
C TRP A 35 -28.35 -7.09 -0.18
N VAL A 36 -27.23 -6.58 -0.67
CA VAL A 36 -26.99 -5.14 -0.86
C VAL A 36 -28.01 -4.54 -1.83
N GLU A 37 -28.24 -5.17 -2.98
CA GLU A 37 -29.20 -4.72 -3.98
C GLU A 37 -30.62 -4.66 -3.44
N LYS A 38 -31.02 -5.65 -2.64
CA LYS A 38 -32.31 -5.66 -1.98
C LYS A 38 -32.45 -4.48 -1.01
N HIS A 39 -31.46 -4.25 -0.16
CA HIS A 39 -31.49 -3.14 0.81
C HIS A 39 -31.45 -1.77 0.12
N ALA A 40 -30.65 -1.63 -0.93
CA ALA A 40 -30.65 -0.41 -1.74
C ALA A 40 -32.02 -0.09 -2.34
N ALA A 41 -32.72 -1.12 -2.84
CA ALA A 41 -34.07 -0.95 -3.37
C ALA A 41 -35.09 -0.57 -2.26
N GLU A 42 -34.94 -1.08 -1.06
CA GLU A 42 -35.75 -0.73 0.11
C GLU A 42 -35.49 0.73 0.51
N GLU A 43 -34.22 1.15 0.59
CA GLU A 43 -33.83 2.54 0.88
C GLU A 43 -34.32 3.51 -0.18
N GLU A 44 -34.22 3.19 -1.48
CA GLU A 44 -34.78 4.00 -2.55
C GLU A 44 -36.31 4.13 -2.46
N ALA A 45 -37.00 3.10 -1.98
CA ALA A 45 -38.44 3.18 -1.77
C ALA A 45 -38.79 4.13 -0.61
N GLU A 46 -38.02 4.10 0.47
CA GLU A 46 -38.18 5.04 1.59
C GLU A 46 -37.90 6.48 1.15
N GLU A 47 -36.83 6.72 0.40
CA GLU A 47 -36.47 8.05 -0.11
C GLU A 47 -37.52 8.62 -1.07
N ARG A 48 -38.17 7.77 -1.86
CA ARG A 48 -39.28 8.19 -2.70
C ARG A 48 -40.54 8.59 -1.89
N ALA A 49 -40.74 7.94 -0.73
CA ALA A 49 -41.85 8.24 0.16
C ALA A 49 -41.61 9.52 1.00
N ASP A 50 -40.36 9.81 1.35
CA ASP A 50 -39.99 10.99 2.15
C ASP A 50 -38.87 11.82 1.46
N PRO A 51 -39.23 12.88 0.74
CA PRO A 51 -38.30 13.77 0.07
C PRO A 51 -37.33 14.50 1.02
N VAL A 52 -37.73 14.75 2.28
CA VAL A 52 -36.85 15.40 3.27
C VAL A 52 -35.72 14.47 3.67
N LEU A 53 -36.07 13.22 4.01
CA LEU A 53 -35.10 12.18 4.29
C LEU A 53 -34.11 11.98 3.12
N ALA A 54 -34.62 11.97 1.88
CA ALA A 54 -33.79 11.87 0.68
C ALA A 54 -32.82 13.04 0.52
N ALA A 55 -33.24 14.26 0.87
CA ALA A 55 -32.36 15.43 0.82
C ALA A 55 -31.24 15.37 1.87
N ASP A 56 -31.57 14.98 3.08
CA ASP A 56 -30.61 14.83 4.19
C ASP A 56 -29.57 13.75 3.88
N ARG A 57 -30.00 12.57 3.41
CA ARG A 57 -29.09 11.48 3.00
C ARG A 57 -28.15 11.94 1.89
N ARG A 58 -28.65 12.62 0.85
CA ARG A 58 -27.82 13.16 -0.24
C ARG A 58 -26.77 14.15 0.26
N ALA A 59 -27.12 15.04 1.16
CA ALA A 59 -26.18 16.00 1.73
C ALA A 59 -25.04 15.29 2.51
N VAL A 60 -25.37 14.23 3.25
CA VAL A 60 -24.36 13.42 3.95
C VAL A 60 -23.45 12.70 2.95
N VAL A 61 -24.01 12.05 1.93
CA VAL A 61 -23.24 11.35 0.90
C VAL A 61 -22.32 12.31 0.16
N GLU A 62 -22.79 13.48 -0.24
CA GLU A 62 -21.98 14.50 -0.90
C GLU A 62 -20.80 14.95 -0.02
N LYS A 63 -21.04 15.18 1.27
CA LYS A 63 -19.99 15.53 2.23
C LYS A 63 -18.91 14.43 2.32
N VAL A 64 -19.32 13.16 2.40
CA VAL A 64 -18.40 12.02 2.47
C VAL A 64 -17.62 11.88 1.16
N LEU A 65 -18.26 12.00 0.00
CA LEU A 65 -17.59 11.95 -1.30
C LEU A 65 -16.57 13.07 -1.46
N ASN A 66 -16.88 14.29 -1.05
CA ASN A 66 -15.96 15.43 -1.09
C ASN A 66 -14.75 15.19 -0.18
N MET A 67 -14.95 14.59 0.99
CA MET A 67 -13.87 14.21 1.89
C MET A 67 -12.97 13.11 1.26
N LEU A 68 -13.56 12.07 0.68
CA LEU A 68 -12.81 11.00 0.00
C LEU A 68 -12.04 11.51 -1.22
N HIS A 69 -12.63 12.40 -2.02
CA HIS A 69 -11.97 13.01 -3.18
C HIS A 69 -10.81 13.94 -2.79
N SER A 70 -10.82 14.49 -1.59
CA SER A 70 -9.70 15.30 -1.07
C SER A 70 -8.48 14.45 -0.67
N CYS A 71 -8.70 13.18 -0.35
CA CYS A 71 -7.67 12.23 0.07
C CYS A 71 -7.06 11.50 -1.14
N LYS A 72 -6.26 12.21 -1.95
CA LYS A 72 -5.57 11.59 -3.09
C LYS A 72 -4.34 10.83 -2.63
N THR A 73 -4.31 9.53 -2.86
CA THR A 73 -3.11 8.72 -2.64
C THR A 73 -2.08 9.01 -3.73
N PRO A 74 -0.83 9.35 -3.38
CA PRO A 74 0.23 9.55 -4.36
C PRO A 74 0.49 8.29 -5.19
N GLU A 75 0.81 8.42 -6.46
CA GLU A 75 1.04 7.27 -7.35
C GLU A 75 2.18 6.35 -6.89
N HIS A 76 3.19 6.89 -6.21
CA HIS A 76 4.29 6.08 -5.65
C HIS A 76 3.86 5.21 -4.46
N ASP A 77 2.67 5.44 -3.89
CA ASP A 77 2.08 4.61 -2.85
C ASP A 77 1.04 3.63 -3.40
N ILE A 78 0.86 3.60 -4.72
CA ILE A 78 -0.05 2.68 -5.39
C ILE A 78 0.74 1.52 -5.98
N MET A 79 0.38 0.31 -5.59
CA MET A 79 0.86 -0.95 -6.15
C MET A 79 -0.11 -1.43 -7.22
N ARG A 80 0.42 -1.85 -8.37
CA ARG A 80 -0.33 -2.45 -9.47
C ARG A 80 -0.22 -3.96 -9.38
N TRP A 81 -1.33 -4.63 -9.62
CA TRP A 81 -1.45 -6.08 -9.55
C TRP A 81 -2.11 -6.62 -10.82
N ARG A 82 -1.63 -7.74 -11.35
CA ARG A 82 -2.41 -8.59 -12.25
C ARG A 82 -3.20 -9.54 -11.38
N VAL A 83 -4.51 -9.59 -11.58
CA VAL A 83 -5.41 -10.45 -10.81
C VAL A 83 -6.21 -11.32 -11.75
N ARG A 84 -6.31 -12.61 -11.43
CA ARG A 84 -7.23 -13.51 -12.08
C ARG A 84 -8.55 -13.50 -11.33
N LEU A 85 -9.60 -13.22 -12.06
CA LEU A 85 -10.95 -13.22 -11.54
C LEU A 85 -11.58 -14.60 -11.63
N TYR A 86 -12.59 -14.85 -10.81
CA TYR A 86 -13.34 -16.11 -10.82
C TYR A 86 -13.94 -16.45 -12.19
N CYS A 87 -14.31 -15.45 -13.00
CA CYS A 87 -14.75 -15.64 -14.39
C CYS A 87 -13.66 -16.09 -15.35
N GLY A 88 -12.41 -16.20 -14.91
CA GLY A 88 -11.26 -16.64 -15.70
C GLY A 88 -10.47 -15.51 -16.37
N HIS A 89 -11.00 -14.30 -16.45
CA HIS A 89 -10.28 -13.16 -17.03
C HIS A 89 -9.20 -12.63 -16.10
N ILE A 90 -8.14 -12.08 -16.70
CA ILE A 90 -7.02 -11.48 -15.98
C ILE A 90 -7.08 -9.98 -16.21
N VAL A 91 -7.22 -9.22 -15.13
CA VAL A 91 -7.31 -7.76 -15.18
C VAL A 91 -6.24 -7.12 -14.31
N GLU A 92 -5.97 -5.83 -14.52
CA GLU A 92 -5.08 -5.05 -13.68
C GLU A 92 -5.89 -4.30 -12.64
N THR A 93 -5.44 -4.37 -11.38
CA THR A 93 -6.03 -3.60 -10.29
C THR A 93 -4.98 -2.78 -9.54
N ARG A 94 -5.41 -1.74 -8.85
CA ARG A 94 -4.57 -0.81 -8.08
C ARG A 94 -4.96 -0.86 -6.62
N ARG A 95 -3.95 -0.98 -5.73
CA ARG A 95 -4.13 -0.99 -4.28
C ARG A 95 -3.04 -0.17 -3.61
N HIS A 96 -3.29 0.29 -2.40
CA HIS A 96 -2.24 0.93 -1.61
C HIS A 96 -1.08 -0.04 -1.38
N ARG A 97 0.17 0.42 -1.49
CA ARG A 97 1.37 -0.43 -1.38
C ARG A 97 1.54 -1.15 -0.03
N GLU A 98 0.91 -0.61 1.03
CA GLU A 98 0.91 -1.25 2.34
C GLU A 98 0.00 -2.48 2.39
N ASN A 99 -0.91 -2.60 1.45
CA ASN A 99 -1.69 -3.82 1.28
C ASN A 99 -0.78 -4.89 0.67
N GLY A 100 -0.31 -5.81 1.49
CA GLY A 100 0.58 -6.90 1.03
C GLY A 100 -0.05 -7.82 0.00
N LYS A 101 -1.39 -7.75 -0.17
CA LYS A 101 -2.20 -8.54 -1.12
C LYS A 101 -3.34 -7.67 -1.67
N PRO A 102 -3.77 -7.87 -2.93
CA PRO A 102 -4.88 -7.09 -3.50
C PRO A 102 -6.25 -7.42 -2.91
N THR A 103 -6.36 -8.53 -2.17
CA THR A 103 -7.59 -9.03 -1.54
C THR A 103 -7.84 -8.52 -0.12
N LEU A 104 -6.95 -7.68 0.43
CA LEU A 104 -7.11 -7.13 1.79
C LEU A 104 -8.14 -6.00 1.85
N HIS A 105 -8.68 -5.77 3.05
CA HIS A 105 -9.58 -4.66 3.38
C HIS A 105 -10.87 -4.62 2.53
N GLY A 106 -11.49 -5.77 2.28
CA GLY A 106 -12.79 -5.86 1.58
C GLY A 106 -12.71 -5.76 0.06
N SER A 107 -11.51 -5.69 -0.51
CA SER A 107 -11.29 -5.57 -1.96
C SER A 107 -11.06 -6.91 -2.65
N SER A 108 -11.71 -7.98 -2.18
CA SER A 108 -11.48 -9.35 -2.67
C SER A 108 -12.36 -9.75 -3.86
N SER A 109 -13.15 -8.83 -4.40
CA SER A 109 -13.88 -8.99 -5.66
C SER A 109 -13.86 -7.71 -6.46
N GLU A 110 -14.02 -7.82 -7.78
CA GLU A 110 -14.11 -6.69 -8.71
C GLU A 110 -15.14 -6.98 -9.79
N GLN A 111 -15.56 -5.93 -10.49
CA GLN A 111 -16.30 -6.07 -11.72
C GLN A 111 -15.32 -6.42 -12.84
N CYS A 112 -15.59 -7.50 -13.57
CA CYS A 112 -14.79 -7.86 -14.72
C CYS A 112 -15.07 -6.93 -15.89
N SER A 113 -14.04 -6.22 -16.37
CA SER A 113 -14.17 -5.33 -17.53
C SER A 113 -14.40 -6.06 -18.86
N GLU A 114 -14.08 -7.35 -18.95
CA GLU A 114 -14.20 -8.12 -20.18
C GLU A 114 -15.57 -8.79 -20.35
N CYS A 115 -16.12 -9.41 -19.28
CA CYS A 115 -17.41 -10.09 -19.35
C CYS A 115 -18.52 -9.43 -18.55
N GLY A 116 -18.23 -8.34 -17.81
CA GLY A 116 -19.20 -7.62 -17.01
C GLY A 116 -19.64 -8.33 -15.72
N LYS A 117 -19.09 -9.51 -15.39
CA LYS A 117 -19.45 -10.22 -14.16
C LYS A 117 -19.10 -9.38 -12.93
N ASP A 118 -20.11 -9.13 -12.08
CA ASP A 118 -20.01 -8.35 -10.84
C ASP A 118 -20.94 -8.96 -9.76
N PRO A 119 -20.40 -9.38 -8.60
CA PRO A 119 -18.99 -9.45 -8.26
C PRO A 119 -18.27 -10.64 -8.91
N SER A 120 -16.98 -10.48 -9.22
CA SER A 120 -16.10 -11.57 -9.58
C SER A 120 -14.94 -11.62 -8.60
N GLY A 121 -14.85 -12.71 -7.83
CA GLY A 121 -13.81 -12.87 -6.80
C GLY A 121 -12.40 -12.91 -7.40
N ILE A 122 -11.44 -12.32 -6.71
CA ILE A 122 -10.01 -12.45 -7.04
C ILE A 122 -9.53 -13.80 -6.50
N VAL A 123 -9.16 -14.71 -7.41
CA VAL A 123 -8.76 -16.09 -7.08
C VAL A 123 -7.25 -16.30 -7.11
N ALA A 124 -6.52 -15.51 -7.89
CA ALA A 124 -5.06 -15.50 -7.93
C ALA A 124 -4.54 -14.11 -8.31
N PHE A 125 -3.31 -13.79 -7.94
CA PHE A 125 -2.74 -12.48 -8.22
C PHE A 125 -1.20 -12.51 -8.28
N GLU A 126 -0.64 -11.56 -9.01
CA GLU A 126 0.79 -11.31 -9.08
C GLU A 126 1.08 -9.80 -9.07
N PRO A 127 2.18 -9.32 -8.47
CA PRO A 127 2.52 -7.91 -8.45
C PRO A 127 3.15 -7.50 -9.79
N ILE A 128 2.72 -6.36 -10.32
CA ILE A 128 3.38 -5.70 -11.46
C ILE A 128 4.47 -4.76 -10.95
N GLY A 129 4.20 -4.02 -9.87
CA GLY A 129 5.08 -3.01 -9.30
C GLY A 129 4.35 -1.72 -8.94
N LEU A 130 5.09 -0.71 -8.49
CA LEU A 130 4.54 0.60 -8.14
C LEU A 130 4.04 1.34 -9.39
N ALA A 131 2.93 2.07 -9.27
CA ALA A 131 2.38 2.89 -10.35
C ALA A 131 3.27 4.10 -10.65
N GLY A 132 3.91 4.67 -9.63
CA GLY A 132 4.82 5.80 -9.75
C GLY A 132 6.19 5.52 -9.16
N LYS A 133 7.21 6.25 -9.63
CA LYS A 133 8.54 6.18 -9.03
C LYS A 133 8.53 6.85 -7.65
N PRO A 134 9.03 6.20 -6.59
CA PRO A 134 9.12 6.84 -5.30
C PRO A 134 9.98 8.11 -5.39
N PRO A 135 9.66 9.17 -4.62
CA PRO A 135 10.48 10.36 -4.59
C PRO A 135 11.91 9.98 -4.19
N SER A 136 12.87 10.54 -4.91
CA SER A 136 14.28 10.34 -4.56
C SER A 136 14.50 10.80 -3.11
N PRO A 137 15.24 10.04 -2.29
CA PRO A 137 15.56 10.50 -0.95
C PRO A 137 16.17 11.90 -1.03
N PRO A 138 15.82 12.81 -0.12
CA PRO A 138 16.42 14.15 -0.12
C PRO A 138 17.93 13.96 -0.13
N LYS A 139 18.61 14.60 -1.10
CA LYS A 139 20.07 14.64 -1.09
C LYS A 139 20.48 15.05 0.32
N PRO A 140 21.33 14.27 1.02
CA PRO A 140 21.82 14.69 2.32
C PRO A 140 22.36 16.11 2.14
N ALA A 141 21.81 17.03 2.93
CA ALA A 141 22.29 18.41 2.90
C ALA A 141 23.81 18.32 3.04
N ALA A 142 24.53 18.85 2.07
CA ALA A 142 25.98 18.81 2.09
C ALA A 142 26.39 19.40 3.46
N SER A 143 26.93 18.54 4.31
CA SER A 143 27.43 18.99 5.61
C SER A 143 28.36 20.14 5.33
N PRO A 144 28.22 21.29 6.00
CA PRO A 144 29.12 22.40 5.79
C PRO A 144 30.56 21.86 5.92
N PRO A 145 31.46 22.24 5.03
CA PRO A 145 32.83 21.72 5.08
C PRO A 145 33.39 21.91 6.50
N PRO A 146 34.02 20.89 7.09
CA PRO A 146 34.54 20.98 8.44
C PRO A 146 35.38 22.23 8.53
N LYS A 147 35.05 23.10 9.46
CA LYS A 147 35.84 24.33 9.73
C LYS A 147 37.28 23.90 9.96
N LYS A 148 38.21 24.48 9.19
CA LYS A 148 39.62 24.20 9.41
C LYS A 148 39.95 24.55 10.87
N PRO A 149 40.61 23.67 11.61
CA PRO A 149 40.93 23.93 13.01
C PRO A 149 41.79 25.17 13.11
N THR A 150 41.54 26.00 14.06
CA THR A 150 42.33 27.17 14.34
C THR A 150 43.70 26.76 14.87
N ARG A 151 44.70 27.65 14.71
CA ARG A 151 46.06 27.42 15.23
C ARG A 151 46.06 27.05 16.72
N ALA A 152 45.23 27.72 17.51
CA ALA A 152 45.11 27.47 18.94
C ALA A 152 44.53 26.05 19.23
N GLU A 153 43.55 25.60 18.43
CA GLU A 153 42.99 24.21 18.57
C GLU A 153 44.01 23.14 18.18
N LEU A 154 44.85 23.42 17.18
CA LEU A 154 45.92 22.51 16.78
C LEU A 154 47.00 22.43 17.87
N GLU A 155 47.43 23.59 18.41
CA GLU A 155 48.41 23.65 19.52
C GLU A 155 47.88 22.90 20.77
N GLN A 156 46.62 23.08 21.11
CA GLN A 156 45.99 22.36 22.22
C GLN A 156 45.93 20.82 21.97
N ARG A 157 45.66 20.40 20.75
CA ARG A 157 45.64 18.99 20.35
C ARG A 157 47.04 18.37 20.38
N VAL A 158 48.06 19.08 19.95
CA VAL A 158 49.45 18.67 20.04
C VAL A 158 49.86 18.48 21.49
N ALA A 159 49.55 19.44 22.38
CA ALA A 159 49.88 19.33 23.81
C ALA A 159 49.17 18.16 24.53
N VAL A 160 47.98 17.80 24.08
CA VAL A 160 47.27 16.58 24.59
C VAL A 160 47.97 15.31 24.12
N LEU A 161 48.29 15.21 22.83
CA LEU A 161 48.96 14.05 22.25
C LEU A 161 50.40 13.86 22.82
N GLU A 162 51.13 14.92 23.10
CA GLU A 162 52.45 14.86 23.73
C GLU A 162 52.36 14.29 25.14
N ARG A 163 51.40 14.75 25.96
CA ARG A 163 51.15 14.20 27.30
C ARG A 163 50.75 12.72 27.27
N GLU A 164 49.95 12.33 26.29
CA GLU A 164 49.55 10.92 26.12
C GLU A 164 50.74 10.04 25.68
N ASN A 165 51.57 10.53 24.81
CA ASN A 165 52.79 9.87 24.40
C ASN A 165 53.78 9.67 25.56
N GLU A 166 53.95 10.71 26.39
CA GLU A 166 54.81 10.64 27.58
C GLU A 166 54.29 9.62 28.59
N ARG A 167 52.95 9.58 28.81
CA ARG A 167 52.28 8.59 29.62
C ARG A 167 52.45 7.16 29.09
N LEU A 168 52.41 6.95 27.77
CA LEU A 168 52.61 5.66 27.18
C LEU A 168 54.06 5.20 27.23
N ARG A 169 55.01 6.14 27.10
CA ARG A 169 56.44 5.86 27.25
C ARG A 169 56.84 5.47 28.68
N SER A 170 56.26 6.16 29.66
CA SER A 170 56.52 5.80 31.08
C SER A 170 55.94 4.45 31.46
N ARG A 171 54.82 4.05 30.87
CA ARG A 171 54.25 2.71 31.05
C ARG A 171 55.03 1.58 30.36
N GLY A 172 55.72 1.87 29.24
CA GLY A 172 56.51 0.93 28.51
C GLY A 172 57.91 0.67 29.08
N SER A 173 58.35 1.48 30.05
CA SER A 173 59.65 1.32 30.70
C SER A 173 59.59 0.53 32.03
N GLU A 174 58.42 0.11 32.47
CA GLU A 174 58.22 -0.65 33.72
C GLU A 174 57.92 -2.16 33.47
N GLY A 175 58.13 -2.68 32.22
CA GLY A 175 57.87 -4.05 31.83
C GLY A 175 59.17 -4.87 31.52
#